data_b5bdbb1974f12ebaa297e8892ade74ce
#
_entry.id   b5bdbb1974f12ebaa297e8892ade74ce
#
_cell.length_a   1.000
_cell.length_b   1.000
_cell.length_c   1.000
_cell.angle_alpha   90.00
_cell.angle_beta   90.00
_cell.angle_gamma   90.00
#
_symmetry.space_group_name_H-M   'P 1'
#
loop_
_entity.id
_entity.type
_entity.pdbx_description
1 polymer ?
#
loop_
_entity_poly.entity_id
_entity_poly.type
_entity_poly.pdbx_seq_one_letter_code
_entity_poly.pdbx_strand_id
1 'polypeptide(L)'
;PFIAEGFTVIVPDTEGQRADFATGPEYGMKTLDSIRAAFNSSTVPSDAKIAMIGYSGGGLATEWAAELGPTYAPDINERMIGAAMGGLLVDPAHNLHYIEGTGFWAGVMPMALIGIARAFEIDLTPYLNPYGIRVFHELQAASIINVLGQYPGLKWTDLVSPEYPTPESLPVYVRCANQLIMGTGGTPAIPLFIGQGANGDLELTPGDKKGIGPGDGVMIAGDVRTLARGYCANGTKVHYEQYDALSHIWSIPIWLPNSIAWINRRFAGLPASENCSSIAPGNALEPIPEP
;
A
#
# COMPACT_ATOMS: atom_id res chain seq x y z
N PRO A 1 -16.38 -15.54 -0.55
CA PRO A 1 -15.96 -16.81 -1.13
C PRO A 1 -15.22 -17.68 -0.12
N PHE A 2 -14.14 -17.24 0.53
CA PHE A 2 -13.32 -18.07 1.42
C PHE A 2 -14.07 -18.77 2.55
N ILE A 3 -14.97 -18.08 3.27
CA ILE A 3 -15.79 -18.71 4.33
C ILE A 3 -16.66 -19.82 3.74
N ALA A 4 -17.23 -19.62 2.56
CA ALA A 4 -18.05 -20.63 1.88
C ALA A 4 -17.23 -21.85 1.42
N GLU A 5 -15.93 -21.69 1.25
CA GLU A 5 -14.97 -22.76 0.91
C GLU A 5 -14.37 -23.43 2.15
N GLY A 6 -14.79 -23.03 3.36
CA GLY A 6 -14.35 -23.64 4.62
C GLY A 6 -13.10 -23.03 5.25
N PHE A 7 -12.63 -21.88 4.75
CA PHE A 7 -11.49 -21.16 5.36
C PHE A 7 -11.91 -20.39 6.61
N THR A 8 -11.04 -20.35 7.60
CA THR A 8 -11.08 -19.32 8.65
C THR A 8 -10.52 -18.02 8.08
N VAL A 9 -11.27 -16.93 8.22
CA VAL A 9 -10.86 -15.60 7.71
C VAL A 9 -10.59 -14.68 8.88
N ILE A 10 -9.40 -14.06 8.87
CA ILE A 10 -8.99 -13.03 9.82
C ILE A 10 -8.99 -11.69 9.08
N VAL A 11 -9.68 -10.70 9.63
CA VAL A 11 -9.70 -9.33 9.11
C VAL A 11 -9.13 -8.42 10.20
N PRO A 12 -7.85 -8.05 10.11
CA PRO A 12 -7.23 -7.20 11.12
C PRO A 12 -7.69 -5.75 11.01
N ASP A 13 -7.74 -5.04 12.15
CA ASP A 13 -7.75 -3.58 12.18
C ASP A 13 -6.31 -3.08 11.98
N THR A 14 -5.96 -2.79 10.74
CA THR A 14 -4.59 -2.42 10.36
C THR A 14 -4.23 -0.99 10.71
N GLU A 15 -5.21 -0.09 10.80
CA GLU A 15 -4.99 1.29 11.21
C GLU A 15 -4.94 1.45 12.74
N GLY A 16 -5.61 0.55 13.48
CA GLY A 16 -5.68 0.56 14.92
C GLY A 16 -6.44 1.76 15.48
N GLN A 17 -6.40 1.91 16.81
CA GLN A 17 -7.17 2.93 17.52
C GLN A 17 -6.79 4.39 17.19
N ARG A 18 -5.59 4.62 16.66
CA ARG A 18 -5.12 5.95 16.26
C ARG A 18 -5.51 6.32 14.83
N ALA A 19 -6.02 5.36 14.07
CA ALA A 19 -6.31 5.51 12.64
C ALA A 19 -5.06 5.99 11.86
N ASP A 20 -3.97 5.22 11.95
CA ASP A 20 -2.66 5.49 11.35
C ASP A 20 -2.68 5.22 9.84
N PHE A 21 -3.57 5.86 9.10
CA PHE A 21 -3.80 5.64 7.68
C PHE A 21 -2.52 5.78 6.84
N ALA A 22 -2.33 4.86 5.89
CA ALA A 22 -1.20 4.79 4.96
C ALA A 22 0.18 4.50 5.60
N THR A 23 0.25 4.05 6.85
CA THR A 23 1.50 3.75 7.55
C THR A 23 1.86 2.27 7.42
N GLY A 24 2.48 1.92 6.30
CA GLY A 24 2.72 0.54 5.88
C GLY A 24 3.36 -0.40 6.90
N PRO A 25 4.51 -0.08 7.53
CA PRO A 25 5.12 -0.95 8.54
C PRO A 25 4.18 -1.33 9.68
N GLU A 26 3.39 -0.37 10.19
CA GLU A 26 2.40 -0.64 11.24
C GLU A 26 1.29 -1.58 10.75
N TYR A 27 0.82 -1.40 9.51
CA TYR A 27 -0.17 -2.28 8.90
C TYR A 27 0.34 -3.72 8.82
N GLY A 28 1.60 -3.88 8.40
CA GLY A 28 2.26 -5.19 8.34
C GLY A 28 2.37 -5.85 9.71
N MET A 29 2.87 -5.14 10.71
CA MET A 29 3.01 -5.65 12.09
C MET A 29 1.64 -6.01 12.69
N LYS A 30 0.63 -5.15 12.58
CA LYS A 30 -0.73 -5.42 13.08
C LYS A 30 -1.36 -6.64 12.38
N THR A 31 -1.09 -6.83 11.09
CA THR A 31 -1.52 -8.02 10.34
C THR A 31 -0.87 -9.29 10.90
N LEU A 32 0.44 -9.30 11.09
CA LEU A 32 1.18 -10.44 11.64
C LEU A 32 0.76 -10.75 13.08
N ASP A 33 0.57 -9.75 13.91
CA ASP A 33 0.11 -9.91 15.30
C ASP A 33 -1.34 -10.42 15.39
N SER A 34 -2.22 -10.01 14.45
CA SER A 34 -3.59 -10.53 14.40
C SER A 34 -3.62 -12.04 14.09
N ILE A 35 -2.73 -12.49 13.21
CA ILE A 35 -2.55 -13.91 12.92
C ILE A 35 -2.04 -14.65 14.15
N ARG A 36 -1.04 -14.11 14.83
CA ARG A 36 -0.51 -14.68 16.08
C ARG A 36 -1.57 -14.76 17.18
N ALA A 37 -2.41 -13.71 17.29
CA ALA A 37 -3.52 -13.70 18.24
C ALA A 37 -4.56 -14.79 17.93
N ALA A 38 -4.86 -15.05 16.66
CA ALA A 38 -5.78 -16.10 16.25
C ALA A 38 -5.25 -17.50 16.63
N PHE A 39 -3.96 -17.76 16.47
CA PHE A 39 -3.33 -19.01 16.94
C PHE A 39 -3.37 -19.12 18.47
N ASN A 40 -3.02 -18.06 19.18
CA ASN A 40 -2.98 -18.05 20.65
C ASN A 40 -4.39 -18.23 21.26
N SER A 41 -5.43 -17.76 20.61
CA SER A 41 -6.82 -17.93 21.05
C SER A 41 -7.42 -19.30 20.70
N SER A 42 -6.64 -20.19 20.08
CA SER A 42 -7.09 -21.49 19.57
C SER A 42 -8.25 -21.41 18.57
N THR A 43 -8.44 -20.25 17.94
CA THR A 43 -9.44 -20.07 16.88
C THR A 43 -9.04 -20.78 15.60
N VAL A 44 -7.73 -21.00 15.41
CA VAL A 44 -7.14 -21.66 14.24
C VAL A 44 -6.36 -22.90 14.70
N PRO A 45 -6.41 -24.01 13.95
CA PRO A 45 -5.57 -25.19 14.23
C PRO A 45 -4.07 -24.83 14.27
N SER A 46 -3.33 -25.43 15.19
CA SER A 46 -1.91 -25.11 15.40
C SER A 46 -1.01 -25.40 14.20
N ASP A 47 -1.45 -26.25 13.26
CA ASP A 47 -0.76 -26.62 12.02
C ASP A 47 -1.33 -25.95 10.77
N ALA A 48 -2.26 -25.00 10.93
CA ALA A 48 -2.90 -24.33 9.82
C ALA A 48 -1.88 -23.58 8.94
N LYS A 49 -2.05 -23.73 7.63
CA LYS A 49 -1.36 -22.91 6.64
C LYS A 49 -2.06 -21.55 6.49
N ILE A 50 -1.28 -20.53 6.16
CA ILE A 50 -1.74 -19.14 6.05
C ILE A 50 -1.48 -18.64 4.65
N ALA A 51 -2.46 -17.95 4.08
CA ALA A 51 -2.25 -17.07 2.93
C ALA A 51 -2.85 -15.72 3.24
N MET A 52 -2.26 -14.67 2.67
CA MET A 52 -2.74 -13.30 2.81
C MET A 52 -3.31 -12.80 1.49
N ILE A 53 -4.33 -11.95 1.57
CA ILE A 53 -4.94 -11.29 0.41
C ILE A 53 -5.38 -9.89 0.79
N GLY A 54 -5.03 -8.89 -0.02
CA GLY A 54 -5.44 -7.52 0.21
C GLY A 54 -5.33 -6.64 -1.02
N TYR A 55 -6.22 -5.65 -1.12
CA TYR A 55 -6.21 -4.65 -2.20
C TYR A 55 -6.19 -3.25 -1.60
N SER A 56 -5.49 -2.28 -2.25
CA SER A 56 -5.35 -0.91 -1.77
C SER A 56 -4.77 -0.85 -0.34
N GLY A 57 -5.44 -0.30 0.64
CA GLY A 57 -5.01 -0.36 2.05
C GLY A 57 -4.80 -1.78 2.56
N GLY A 58 -5.62 -2.75 2.15
CA GLY A 58 -5.38 -4.18 2.40
C GLY A 58 -4.15 -4.72 1.65
N GLY A 59 -3.87 -4.20 0.45
CA GLY A 59 -2.64 -4.49 -0.29
C GLY A 59 -1.40 -3.99 0.43
N LEU A 60 -1.45 -2.77 0.95
CA LEU A 60 -0.41 -2.18 1.81
C LEU A 60 -0.12 -3.09 3.02
N ALA A 61 -1.17 -3.52 3.72
CA ALA A 61 -1.04 -4.41 4.87
C ALA A 61 -0.45 -5.77 4.52
N THR A 62 -0.89 -6.35 3.41
CA THR A 62 -0.43 -7.66 2.93
C THR A 62 1.03 -7.62 2.50
N GLU A 63 1.42 -6.56 1.82
CA GLU A 63 2.77 -6.37 1.31
C GLU A 63 3.76 -6.19 2.47
N TRP A 64 3.53 -5.23 3.37
CA TRP A 64 4.39 -5.01 4.53
C TRP A 64 4.44 -6.22 5.49
N ALA A 65 3.33 -6.96 5.62
CA ALA A 65 3.35 -8.22 6.38
C ALA A 65 4.24 -9.28 5.70
N ALA A 66 4.28 -9.33 4.37
CA ALA A 66 5.16 -10.24 3.66
C ALA A 66 6.64 -9.83 3.77
N GLU A 67 6.96 -8.52 3.71
CA GLU A 67 8.32 -8.01 3.94
C GLU A 67 8.83 -8.28 5.35
N LEU A 68 8.02 -7.96 6.35
CA LEU A 68 8.39 -8.04 7.77
C LEU A 68 8.29 -9.46 8.32
N GLY A 69 7.54 -10.35 7.67
CA GLY A 69 7.31 -11.73 8.13
C GLY A 69 8.58 -12.46 8.55
N PRO A 70 9.64 -12.51 7.73
CA PRO A 70 10.86 -13.22 8.06
C PRO A 70 11.59 -12.74 9.32
N THR A 71 11.49 -11.45 9.66
CA THR A 71 12.24 -10.82 10.76
C THR A 71 11.37 -10.55 11.98
N TYR A 72 10.16 -10.03 11.79
CA TYR A 72 9.25 -9.67 12.87
C TYR A 72 8.44 -10.84 13.41
N ALA A 73 8.02 -11.75 12.54
CA ALA A 73 7.16 -12.89 12.89
C ALA A 73 7.60 -14.19 12.20
N PRO A 74 8.84 -14.69 12.41
CA PRO A 74 9.34 -15.89 11.76
C PRO A 74 8.47 -17.11 12.06
N ASP A 75 7.91 -17.23 13.26
CA ASP A 75 6.96 -18.26 13.67
C ASP A 75 5.69 -18.32 12.82
N ILE A 76 5.20 -17.16 12.40
CA ILE A 76 4.06 -17.05 11.49
C ILE A 76 4.49 -17.22 10.05
N ASN A 77 5.64 -16.65 9.66
CA ASN A 77 6.15 -16.69 8.30
C ASN A 77 6.39 -18.13 7.80
N GLU A 78 6.86 -19.03 8.66
CA GLU A 78 7.05 -20.47 8.34
C GLU A 78 5.75 -21.19 7.93
N ARG A 79 4.59 -20.65 8.30
CA ARG A 79 3.26 -21.18 7.98
C ARG A 79 2.64 -20.53 6.76
N MET A 80 3.22 -19.44 6.29
CA MET A 80 2.72 -18.69 5.14
C MET A 80 3.06 -19.43 3.84
N ILE A 81 2.06 -19.60 2.99
CA ILE A 81 2.18 -20.29 1.71
C ILE A 81 2.10 -19.35 0.51
N GLY A 82 1.84 -18.09 0.73
CA GLY A 82 1.80 -17.03 -0.29
C GLY A 82 0.96 -15.84 0.11
N ALA A 83 1.13 -14.75 -0.63
CA ALA A 83 0.37 -13.52 -0.48
C ALA A 83 -0.09 -12.99 -1.84
N ALA A 84 -1.35 -12.55 -1.93
CA ALA A 84 -1.91 -11.90 -3.11
C ALA A 84 -2.25 -10.44 -2.76
N MET A 85 -1.72 -9.50 -3.51
CA MET A 85 -1.87 -8.08 -3.25
C MET A 85 -2.11 -7.29 -4.53
N GLY A 86 -2.75 -6.12 -4.41
CA GLY A 86 -2.98 -5.26 -5.56
C GLY A 86 -3.24 -3.82 -5.17
N GLY A 87 -3.01 -2.89 -6.12
CA GLY A 87 -3.16 -1.46 -5.89
C GLY A 87 -2.22 -0.97 -4.78
N LEU A 88 -0.89 -1.11 -4.98
CA LEU A 88 0.12 -0.91 -3.93
C LEU A 88 0.63 0.53 -3.84
N LEU A 89 0.62 1.09 -2.64
CA LEU A 89 1.30 2.32 -2.27
C LEU A 89 2.78 2.03 -2.00
N VAL A 90 3.60 2.09 -3.03
CA VAL A 90 5.03 1.69 -2.95
C VAL A 90 5.89 2.82 -2.40
N ASP A 91 5.77 4.02 -2.96
CA ASP A 91 6.52 5.20 -2.55
C ASP A 91 5.55 6.35 -2.24
N PRO A 92 5.37 6.73 -0.96
CA PRO A 92 4.44 7.77 -0.57
C PRO A 92 4.74 9.15 -1.17
N ALA A 93 6.01 9.46 -1.44
CA ALA A 93 6.38 10.74 -2.03
C ALA A 93 5.96 10.80 -3.51
N HIS A 94 6.21 9.75 -4.26
CA HIS A 94 5.73 9.62 -5.64
C HIS A 94 4.20 9.68 -5.69
N ASN A 95 3.52 8.97 -4.78
CA ASN A 95 2.07 8.97 -4.72
C ASN A 95 1.49 10.35 -4.39
N LEU A 96 2.10 11.10 -3.47
CA LEU A 96 1.68 12.46 -3.17
C LEU A 96 1.73 13.33 -4.44
N HIS A 97 2.85 13.30 -5.16
CA HIS A 97 2.97 14.01 -6.44
C HIS A 97 1.99 13.50 -7.50
N TYR A 98 1.70 12.21 -7.52
CA TYR A 98 0.77 11.62 -8.48
C TYR A 98 -0.66 12.13 -8.27
N ILE A 99 -1.14 12.17 -7.02
CA ILE A 99 -2.55 12.50 -6.72
C ILE A 99 -2.82 13.98 -6.47
N GLU A 100 -1.83 14.81 -6.11
CA GLU A 100 -2.06 16.23 -5.89
C GLU A 100 -2.59 16.93 -7.15
N GLY A 101 -3.55 17.82 -6.96
CA GLY A 101 -4.17 18.56 -8.05
C GLY A 101 -5.13 17.76 -8.92
N THR A 102 -5.40 16.48 -8.61
CA THR A 102 -6.31 15.62 -9.37
C THR A 102 -7.77 15.79 -8.97
N GLY A 103 -8.69 15.17 -9.73
CA GLY A 103 -10.11 15.36 -9.51
C GLY A 103 -10.68 14.49 -8.38
N PHE A 104 -10.28 13.23 -8.29
CA PHE A 104 -10.93 12.24 -7.44
C PHE A 104 -10.11 11.89 -6.18
N TRP A 105 -8.79 11.75 -6.32
CA TRP A 105 -7.91 11.23 -5.28
C TRP A 105 -7.20 12.30 -4.45
N ALA A 106 -7.25 13.59 -4.84
CA ALA A 106 -6.50 14.65 -4.17
C ALA A 106 -6.79 14.76 -2.66
N GLY A 107 -8.02 14.46 -2.23
CA GLY A 107 -8.41 14.44 -0.80
C GLY A 107 -7.73 13.36 0.04
N VAL A 108 -7.18 12.32 -0.58
CA VAL A 108 -6.44 11.26 0.12
C VAL A 108 -5.08 11.78 0.63
N MET A 109 -4.49 12.78 -0.02
CA MET A 109 -3.23 13.39 0.42
C MET A 109 -3.28 13.90 1.87
N PRO A 110 -4.16 14.84 2.26
CA PRO A 110 -4.22 15.28 3.66
C PRO A 110 -4.62 14.16 4.62
N MET A 111 -5.44 13.21 4.21
CA MET A 111 -5.77 12.05 5.05
C MET A 111 -4.54 11.18 5.34
N ALA A 112 -3.70 10.91 4.33
CA ALA A 112 -2.44 10.18 4.51
C ALA A 112 -1.47 10.95 5.40
N LEU A 113 -1.33 12.26 5.22
CA LEU A 113 -0.48 13.10 6.08
C LEU A 113 -0.93 13.06 7.55
N ILE A 114 -2.24 13.07 7.81
CA ILE A 114 -2.79 12.92 9.18
C ILE A 114 -2.43 11.54 9.76
N GLY A 115 -2.61 10.47 8.99
CA GLY A 115 -2.30 9.11 9.45
C GLY A 115 -0.80 8.93 9.75
N ILE A 116 0.06 9.40 8.84
CA ILE A 116 1.51 9.39 9.02
C ILE A 116 1.91 10.20 10.26
N ALA A 117 1.35 11.41 10.44
CA ALA A 117 1.64 12.25 11.59
C ALA A 117 1.28 11.56 12.92
N ARG A 118 0.17 10.82 12.96
CA ARG A 118 -0.24 10.03 14.13
C ARG A 118 0.73 8.89 14.41
N ALA A 119 1.10 8.12 13.40
CA ALA A 119 2.00 6.99 13.55
C ALA A 119 3.39 7.41 14.06
N PHE A 120 3.91 8.54 13.54
CA PHE A 120 5.22 9.08 13.93
C PHE A 120 5.16 10.07 15.09
N GLU A 121 3.98 10.29 15.71
CA GLU A 121 3.75 11.22 16.83
C GLU A 121 4.22 12.65 16.53
N ILE A 122 3.90 13.14 15.33
CA ILE A 122 4.31 14.45 14.82
C ILE A 122 3.14 15.43 14.89
N ASP A 123 3.37 16.63 15.43
CA ASP A 123 2.46 17.76 15.24
C ASP A 123 2.75 18.47 13.92
N LEU A 124 1.84 18.37 12.98
CA LEU A 124 1.94 19.07 11.69
C LEU A 124 1.43 20.51 11.72
N THR A 125 0.76 20.93 12.79
CA THR A 125 0.15 22.27 12.91
C THR A 125 1.12 23.42 12.59
N PRO A 126 2.40 23.39 13.04
CA PRO A 126 3.35 24.48 12.74
C PRO A 126 3.69 24.66 11.26
N TYR A 127 3.44 23.63 10.46
CA TYR A 127 3.80 23.62 9.02
C TYR A 127 2.61 23.98 8.11
N LEU A 128 1.39 23.99 8.67
CA LEU A 128 0.16 24.24 7.92
C LEU A 128 -0.17 25.73 7.85
N ASN A 129 -0.78 26.14 6.74
CA ASN A 129 -1.43 27.42 6.65
C ASN A 129 -2.87 27.36 7.26
N PRO A 130 -3.61 28.48 7.42
CA PRO A 130 -4.94 28.47 8.02
C PRO A 130 -5.97 27.58 7.28
N TYR A 131 -5.83 27.39 5.98
CA TYR A 131 -6.69 26.47 5.23
C TYR A 131 -6.33 25.01 5.52
N GLY A 132 -5.04 24.69 5.52
CA GLY A 132 -4.55 23.35 5.88
C GLY A 132 -5.00 22.94 7.28
N ILE A 133 -4.92 23.83 8.27
CA ILE A 133 -5.41 23.57 9.64
C ILE A 133 -6.89 23.18 9.62
N ARG A 134 -7.74 23.88 8.85
CA ARG A 134 -9.17 23.55 8.72
C ARG A 134 -9.38 22.19 8.07
N VAL A 135 -8.72 21.91 6.94
CA VAL A 135 -8.82 20.62 6.24
C VAL A 135 -8.40 19.46 7.14
N PHE A 136 -7.29 19.62 7.85
CA PHE A 136 -6.81 18.58 8.78
C PHE A 136 -7.80 18.37 9.93
N HIS A 137 -8.38 19.43 10.49
CA HIS A 137 -9.41 19.30 11.52
C HIS A 137 -10.67 18.57 11.01
N GLU A 138 -11.12 18.88 9.79
CA GLU A 138 -12.28 18.25 9.16
C GLU A 138 -12.05 16.73 8.91
N LEU A 139 -10.81 16.36 8.57
CA LEU A 139 -10.47 14.99 8.18
C LEU A 139 -10.01 14.09 9.32
N GLN A 140 -9.84 14.61 10.53
CA GLN A 140 -9.36 13.82 11.69
C GLN A 140 -10.17 12.55 11.98
N ALA A 141 -11.47 12.54 11.67
CA ALA A 141 -12.36 11.40 11.87
C ALA A 141 -13.00 10.91 10.57
N ALA A 142 -12.47 11.34 9.42
CA ALA A 142 -13.01 10.94 8.13
C ALA A 142 -12.57 9.52 7.74
N SER A 143 -13.47 8.79 7.08
CA SER A 143 -13.11 7.56 6.37
C SER A 143 -12.66 7.90 4.94
N ILE A 144 -11.98 6.97 4.27
CA ILE A 144 -11.56 7.13 2.86
C ILE A 144 -12.76 7.51 1.96
N ILE A 145 -13.93 6.94 2.18
CA ILE A 145 -15.14 7.23 1.38
C ILE A 145 -15.58 8.69 1.55
N ASN A 146 -15.31 9.31 2.69
CA ASN A 146 -15.69 10.70 2.95
C ASN A 146 -14.77 11.70 2.25
N VAL A 147 -13.60 11.29 1.75
CA VAL A 147 -12.63 12.20 1.11
C VAL A 147 -12.59 12.05 -0.41
N LEU A 148 -13.03 10.92 -0.96
CA LEU A 148 -13.04 10.70 -2.41
C LEU A 148 -13.89 11.74 -3.12
N GLY A 149 -13.29 12.48 -4.07
CA GLY A 149 -13.95 13.55 -4.83
C GLY A 149 -14.33 14.80 -4.04
N GLN A 150 -13.95 14.94 -2.77
CA GLN A 150 -14.34 16.09 -1.94
C GLN A 150 -13.40 17.28 -2.07
N TYR A 151 -12.17 17.08 -2.49
CA TYR A 151 -11.12 18.10 -2.61
C TYR A 151 -10.51 18.12 -4.02
N PRO A 152 -11.33 18.28 -5.09
CA PRO A 152 -10.81 18.26 -6.46
C PRO A 152 -9.83 19.41 -6.68
N GLY A 153 -8.66 19.07 -7.22
CA GLY A 153 -7.63 20.06 -7.52
C GLY A 153 -6.73 20.45 -6.35
N LEU A 154 -6.93 19.87 -5.15
CA LEU A 154 -6.13 20.17 -3.96
C LEU A 154 -4.66 19.83 -4.18
N LYS A 155 -3.77 20.75 -3.83
CA LYS A 155 -2.32 20.60 -3.93
C LYS A 155 -1.65 20.76 -2.57
N TRP A 156 -0.40 20.31 -2.49
CA TRP A 156 0.45 20.52 -1.32
C TRP A 156 0.50 21.99 -0.90
N THR A 157 0.76 22.90 -1.84
CA THR A 157 0.86 24.35 -1.58
C THR A 157 -0.42 25.01 -1.07
N ASP A 158 -1.57 24.38 -1.23
CA ASP A 158 -2.83 24.86 -0.68
C ASP A 158 -2.93 24.62 0.83
N LEU A 159 -2.18 23.66 1.37
CA LEU A 159 -2.28 23.20 2.76
C LEU A 159 -1.18 23.75 3.65
N VAL A 160 0.01 23.99 3.11
CA VAL A 160 1.21 24.28 3.91
C VAL A 160 1.58 25.77 3.91
N SER A 161 2.41 26.15 4.88
CA SER A 161 3.04 27.48 4.92
C SER A 161 3.91 27.67 3.66
N PRO A 162 3.97 28.89 3.08
CA PRO A 162 4.82 29.20 1.93
C PRO A 162 6.31 28.92 2.12
N GLU A 163 6.77 28.72 3.35
CA GLU A 163 8.14 28.29 3.67
C GLU A 163 8.46 26.89 3.16
N TYR A 164 7.43 26.07 2.91
CA TYR A 164 7.55 24.68 2.45
C TYR A 164 6.88 24.49 1.09
N PRO A 165 7.46 25.05 0.00
CA PRO A 165 6.82 25.08 -1.33
C PRO A 165 6.65 23.70 -1.98
N THR A 166 7.42 22.71 -1.54
CA THR A 166 7.30 21.30 -1.99
C THR A 166 7.35 20.35 -0.79
N PRO A 167 6.83 19.13 -0.91
CA PRO A 167 6.93 18.14 0.16
C PRO A 167 8.38 17.88 0.61
N GLU A 168 9.32 17.87 -0.35
CA GLU A 168 10.75 17.64 -0.11
C GLU A 168 11.42 18.77 0.68
N SER A 169 10.84 19.97 0.69
CA SER A 169 11.33 21.09 1.48
C SER A 169 11.00 20.99 2.97
N LEU A 170 10.17 20.01 3.38
CA LEU A 170 9.78 19.78 4.76
C LEU A 170 10.55 18.59 5.35
N PRO A 171 11.60 18.82 6.19
CA PRO A 171 12.46 17.73 6.68
C PRO A 171 11.72 16.62 7.41
N VAL A 172 10.68 16.95 8.17
CA VAL A 172 9.89 15.95 8.90
C VAL A 172 9.11 15.05 7.95
N TYR A 173 8.58 15.58 6.85
CA TYR A 173 7.93 14.80 5.81
C TYR A 173 8.91 13.83 5.15
N VAL A 174 10.08 14.32 4.74
CA VAL A 174 11.13 13.51 4.09
C VAL A 174 11.52 12.31 4.96
N ARG A 175 11.79 12.55 6.26
CA ARG A 175 12.13 11.46 7.19
C ARG A 175 11.03 10.39 7.30
N CYS A 176 9.76 10.81 7.33
CA CYS A 176 8.65 9.86 7.41
C CYS A 176 8.44 9.11 6.09
N ALA A 177 8.40 9.83 4.97
CA ALA A 177 8.19 9.23 3.66
C ALA A 177 9.23 8.16 3.33
N ASN A 178 10.51 8.44 3.63
CA ASN A 178 11.61 7.51 3.39
C ASN A 178 11.50 6.20 4.19
N GLN A 179 10.83 6.21 5.35
CA GLN A 179 10.61 5.01 6.16
C GLN A 179 9.41 4.18 5.69
N LEU A 180 8.64 4.69 4.75
CA LEU A 180 7.41 4.08 4.26
C LEU A 180 7.54 3.54 2.82
N ILE A 181 8.73 3.60 2.22
CA ILE A 181 9.00 3.04 0.90
C ILE A 181 9.00 1.51 1.00
N MET A 182 8.13 0.83 0.25
CA MET A 182 8.11 -0.64 0.17
C MET A 182 9.42 -1.18 -0.40
N GLY A 183 9.81 -2.36 0.05
CA GLY A 183 11.11 -2.96 -0.27
C GLY A 183 12.20 -2.62 0.73
N THR A 184 11.95 -1.70 1.69
CA THR A 184 12.91 -1.31 2.73
C THR A 184 12.77 -2.13 4.01
N GLY A 185 11.64 -2.78 4.24
CA GLY A 185 11.38 -3.63 5.41
C GLY A 185 11.99 -5.04 5.31
N GLY A 186 12.40 -5.44 4.12
CA GLY A 186 13.01 -6.75 3.88
C GLY A 186 12.59 -7.38 2.56
N THR A 187 12.88 -8.67 2.42
CA THR A 187 12.49 -9.45 1.24
C THR A 187 11.49 -10.55 1.65
N PRO A 188 10.30 -10.59 1.04
CA PRO A 188 9.34 -11.66 1.31
C PRO A 188 9.92 -13.05 1.02
N ALA A 189 9.81 -13.95 1.99
CA ALA A 189 10.25 -15.35 1.85
C ALA A 189 9.19 -16.27 1.24
N ILE A 190 8.01 -15.73 0.92
CA ILE A 190 6.86 -16.45 0.40
C ILE A 190 6.55 -16.03 -1.05
N PRO A 191 5.90 -16.88 -1.88
CA PRO A 191 5.47 -16.47 -3.21
C PRO A 191 4.45 -15.34 -3.19
N LEU A 192 4.53 -14.43 -4.17
CA LEU A 192 3.65 -13.28 -4.29
C LEU A 192 2.86 -13.32 -5.59
N PHE A 193 1.59 -12.87 -5.52
CA PHE A 193 0.79 -12.44 -6.65
C PHE A 193 0.52 -10.93 -6.51
N ILE A 194 0.93 -10.15 -7.51
CA ILE A 194 0.80 -8.69 -7.49
C ILE A 194 0.01 -8.25 -8.72
N GLY A 195 -1.11 -7.56 -8.50
CA GLY A 195 -1.91 -6.99 -9.59
C GLY A 195 -2.00 -5.46 -9.50
N GLN A 196 -1.76 -4.75 -10.62
CA GLN A 196 -1.71 -3.30 -10.64
C GLN A 196 -2.41 -2.70 -11.87
N GLY A 197 -3.34 -1.78 -11.66
CA GLY A 197 -3.93 -0.96 -12.71
C GLY A 197 -2.97 0.11 -13.24
N ALA A 198 -3.19 0.59 -14.47
CA ALA A 198 -2.33 1.61 -15.07
C ALA A 198 -3.09 2.67 -15.89
N ASN A 199 -4.41 2.78 -15.72
CA ASN A 199 -5.24 3.78 -16.40
C ASN A 199 -5.97 4.70 -15.40
N GLY A 200 -5.22 5.60 -14.81
CA GLY A 200 -5.74 6.58 -13.85
C GLY A 200 -6.65 7.65 -14.45
N ASP A 201 -6.65 7.83 -15.77
CA ASP A 201 -7.55 8.75 -16.45
C ASP A 201 -9.03 8.43 -16.17
N LEU A 202 -9.37 7.15 -15.98
CA LEU A 202 -10.71 6.72 -15.58
C LEU A 202 -11.14 7.25 -14.21
N GLU A 203 -10.18 7.68 -13.39
CA GLU A 203 -10.40 8.24 -12.05
C GLU A 203 -9.82 9.66 -11.93
N LEU A 204 -9.72 10.36 -13.06
CA LEU A 204 -9.31 11.78 -13.16
C LEU A 204 -7.88 12.04 -12.65
N THR A 205 -7.00 11.05 -12.78
CA THR A 205 -5.58 11.16 -12.45
C THR A 205 -4.73 10.80 -13.67
N PRO A 206 -4.33 11.78 -14.50
CA PRO A 206 -3.55 11.52 -15.71
C PRO A 206 -2.14 11.03 -15.39
N GLY A 207 -1.64 10.10 -16.21
CA GLY A 207 -0.31 9.52 -16.10
C GLY A 207 0.81 10.32 -16.78
N ASP A 208 0.63 11.63 -16.94
CA ASP A 208 1.53 12.53 -17.69
C ASP A 208 2.55 13.26 -16.80
N LYS A 209 2.51 13.07 -15.47
CA LYS A 209 3.45 13.72 -14.55
C LYS A 209 4.87 13.17 -14.75
N LYS A 210 5.78 14.10 -15.04
CA LYS A 210 7.19 13.76 -15.34
C LYS A 210 7.85 13.01 -14.18
N GLY A 211 8.46 11.87 -14.49
CA GLY A 211 9.16 11.03 -13.49
C GLY A 211 8.24 10.07 -12.74
N ILE A 212 6.92 10.21 -12.86
CA ILE A 212 5.91 9.36 -12.20
C ILE A 212 5.36 8.32 -13.18
N GLY A 213 4.87 8.78 -14.34
CA GLY A 213 4.29 7.91 -15.35
C GLY A 213 2.89 7.39 -15.01
N PRO A 214 2.41 6.39 -15.76
CA PRO A 214 1.07 5.84 -15.60
C PRO A 214 0.88 5.17 -14.25
N GLY A 215 -0.32 5.35 -13.69
CA GLY A 215 -0.81 4.67 -12.50
C GLY A 215 -2.29 4.36 -12.64
N ASP A 216 -2.87 3.82 -11.58
CA ASP A 216 -4.27 3.38 -11.60
C ASP A 216 -5.28 4.45 -11.18
N GLY A 217 -4.81 5.63 -10.80
CA GLY A 217 -5.57 6.75 -10.25
C GLY A 217 -5.01 7.22 -8.93
N VAL A 218 -4.51 6.31 -8.11
CA VAL A 218 -3.89 6.60 -6.81
C VAL A 218 -2.53 5.92 -6.65
N MET A 219 -2.29 4.76 -7.25
CA MET A 219 -1.04 4.00 -7.17
C MET A 219 -0.29 3.99 -8.51
N ILE A 220 1.03 3.92 -8.47
CA ILE A 220 1.89 4.13 -9.63
C ILE A 220 2.42 2.79 -10.15
N ALA A 221 2.08 2.44 -11.39
CA ALA A 221 2.46 1.15 -11.97
C ALA A 221 3.99 0.98 -12.11
N GLY A 222 4.71 2.07 -12.37
CA GLY A 222 6.16 2.07 -12.45
C GLY A 222 6.82 1.66 -11.14
N ASP A 223 6.32 2.16 -10.02
CA ASP A 223 6.85 1.87 -8.67
C ASP A 223 6.61 0.38 -8.33
N VAL A 224 5.40 -0.12 -8.60
CA VAL A 224 5.07 -1.54 -8.35
C VAL A 224 5.91 -2.48 -9.19
N ARG A 225 6.24 -2.12 -10.46
CA ARG A 225 7.15 -2.93 -11.27
C ARG A 225 8.56 -2.99 -10.68
N THR A 226 9.08 -1.88 -10.19
CA THR A 226 10.40 -1.84 -9.57
C THR A 226 10.43 -2.67 -8.29
N LEU A 227 9.43 -2.55 -7.44
CA LEU A 227 9.29 -3.38 -6.23
C LEU A 227 9.27 -4.87 -6.58
N ALA A 228 8.40 -5.29 -7.52
CA ALA A 228 8.27 -6.68 -7.96
C ALA A 228 9.59 -7.23 -8.52
N ARG A 229 10.29 -6.44 -9.33
CA ARG A 229 11.63 -6.80 -9.85
C ARG A 229 12.68 -6.92 -8.76
N GLY A 230 12.65 -6.04 -7.75
CA GLY A 230 13.53 -6.11 -6.59
C GLY A 230 13.36 -7.41 -5.82
N TYR A 231 12.10 -7.81 -5.57
CA TYR A 231 11.82 -9.10 -4.93
C TYR A 231 12.27 -10.29 -5.78
N CYS A 232 12.03 -10.24 -7.09
CA CYS A 232 12.53 -11.25 -8.02
C CYS A 232 14.07 -11.38 -7.98
N ALA A 233 14.78 -10.26 -7.96
CA ALA A 233 16.25 -10.23 -7.91
C ALA A 233 16.79 -10.85 -6.60
N ASN A 234 16.02 -10.74 -5.52
CA ASN A 234 16.32 -11.32 -4.22
C ASN A 234 15.80 -12.77 -4.04
N GLY A 235 15.26 -13.39 -5.10
CA GLY A 235 14.86 -14.78 -5.12
C GLY A 235 13.41 -15.07 -4.77
N THR A 236 12.58 -14.06 -4.50
CA THR A 236 11.15 -14.25 -4.29
C THR A 236 10.45 -14.59 -5.61
N LYS A 237 9.56 -15.58 -5.60
CA LYS A 237 8.72 -15.90 -6.75
C LYS A 237 7.58 -14.91 -6.84
N VAL A 238 7.57 -14.06 -7.87
CA VAL A 238 6.53 -13.06 -8.09
C VAL A 238 5.77 -13.36 -9.38
N HIS A 239 4.46 -13.44 -9.28
CA HIS A 239 3.55 -13.37 -10.42
C HIS A 239 2.95 -11.97 -10.47
N TYR A 240 3.35 -11.18 -11.46
CA TYR A 240 2.91 -9.80 -11.64
C TYR A 240 1.93 -9.69 -12.81
N GLU A 241 0.78 -9.05 -12.60
CA GLU A 241 -0.18 -8.71 -13.63
C GLU A 241 -0.39 -7.19 -13.69
N GLN A 242 -0.25 -6.57 -14.86
CA GLN A 242 -0.58 -5.18 -15.09
C GLN A 242 -1.87 -5.07 -15.92
N TYR A 243 -2.79 -4.24 -15.45
CA TYR A 243 -4.07 -3.98 -16.08
C TYR A 243 -4.04 -2.60 -16.75
N ASP A 244 -3.45 -2.53 -17.95
CA ASP A 244 -3.19 -1.26 -18.66
C ASP A 244 -4.44 -0.43 -18.97
N ALA A 245 -5.58 -1.07 -19.11
CA ALA A 245 -6.85 -0.40 -19.41
C ALA A 245 -7.69 -0.06 -18.18
N LEU A 246 -7.24 -0.42 -16.96
CA LEU A 246 -8.04 -0.35 -15.75
C LEU A 246 -7.43 0.60 -14.72
N SER A 247 -8.33 1.31 -14.02
CA SER A 247 -8.00 2.16 -12.88
C SER A 247 -7.99 1.37 -11.57
N HIS A 248 -7.78 2.07 -10.45
CA HIS A 248 -7.74 1.48 -9.11
C HIS A 248 -9.00 0.68 -8.78
N ILE A 249 -10.16 1.29 -8.91
CA ILE A 249 -11.44 0.65 -8.59
C ILE A 249 -11.80 -0.42 -9.65
N TRP A 250 -11.57 -0.12 -10.92
CA TRP A 250 -11.94 -1.01 -12.02
C TRP A 250 -11.02 -2.22 -12.19
N SER A 251 -9.87 -2.25 -11.56
CA SER A 251 -9.00 -3.42 -11.50
C SER A 251 -9.53 -4.52 -10.57
N ILE A 252 -10.29 -4.16 -9.51
CA ILE A 252 -10.78 -5.10 -8.50
C ILE A 252 -11.56 -6.28 -9.10
N PRO A 253 -12.53 -6.07 -10.04
CA PRO A 253 -13.30 -7.17 -10.64
C PRO A 253 -12.48 -8.22 -11.38
N ILE A 254 -11.28 -7.86 -11.86
CA ILE A 254 -10.36 -8.78 -12.54
C ILE A 254 -9.36 -9.36 -11.55
N TRP A 255 -8.75 -8.49 -10.73
CA TRP A 255 -7.74 -8.88 -9.75
C TRP A 255 -8.28 -9.87 -8.71
N LEU A 256 -9.48 -9.64 -8.17
CA LEU A 256 -10.00 -10.44 -7.06
C LEU A 256 -10.21 -11.92 -7.42
N PRO A 257 -10.88 -12.30 -8.52
CA PRO A 257 -11.00 -13.71 -8.88
C PRO A 257 -9.66 -14.36 -9.22
N ASN A 258 -8.72 -13.63 -9.87
CA ASN A 258 -7.39 -14.15 -10.15
C ASN A 258 -6.61 -14.41 -8.85
N SER A 259 -6.69 -13.50 -7.90
CA SER A 259 -6.07 -13.64 -6.56
C SER A 259 -6.63 -14.83 -5.79
N ILE A 260 -7.96 -15.00 -5.78
CA ILE A 260 -8.61 -16.15 -5.13
C ILE A 260 -8.15 -17.46 -5.77
N ALA A 261 -8.16 -17.54 -7.08
CA ALA A 261 -7.71 -18.72 -7.80
C ALA A 261 -6.23 -19.02 -7.52
N TRP A 262 -5.39 -17.98 -7.46
CA TRP A 262 -3.97 -18.14 -7.14
C TRP A 262 -3.77 -18.63 -5.70
N ILE A 263 -4.49 -18.08 -4.71
CA ILE A 263 -4.46 -18.49 -3.30
C ILE A 263 -4.91 -19.95 -3.15
N ASN A 264 -6.01 -20.34 -3.78
CA ASN A 264 -6.52 -21.71 -3.73
C ASN A 264 -5.49 -22.74 -4.26
N ARG A 265 -4.74 -22.35 -5.30
CA ARG A 265 -3.61 -23.19 -5.79
C ARG A 265 -2.49 -23.33 -4.76
N ARG A 266 -2.23 -22.31 -3.91
CA ARG A 266 -1.26 -22.40 -2.81
C ARG A 266 -1.74 -23.41 -1.76
N PHE A 267 -2.99 -23.34 -1.34
CA PHE A 267 -3.56 -24.31 -0.41
C PHE A 267 -3.58 -25.73 -0.98
N ALA A 268 -3.77 -25.91 -2.27
CA ALA A 268 -3.66 -27.20 -2.95
C ALA A 268 -2.21 -27.71 -3.08
N GLY A 269 -1.20 -26.97 -2.61
CA GLY A 269 0.21 -27.37 -2.67
C GLY A 269 0.82 -27.31 -4.09
N LEU A 270 0.14 -26.68 -5.04
CA LEU A 270 0.65 -26.56 -6.40
C LEU A 270 1.81 -25.54 -6.47
N PRO A 271 2.79 -25.68 -7.37
CA PRO A 271 3.88 -24.75 -7.53
C PRO A 271 3.39 -23.32 -7.80
N ALA A 272 4.02 -22.29 -7.20
CA ALA A 272 3.72 -20.90 -7.50
C ALA A 272 4.14 -20.56 -8.94
N SER A 273 3.21 -19.98 -9.69
CA SER A 273 3.57 -19.33 -10.97
C SER A 273 4.43 -18.10 -10.67
N GLU A 274 5.34 -17.79 -11.57
CA GLU A 274 6.15 -16.57 -11.55
C GLU A 274 6.40 -16.10 -12.98
N ASN A 275 6.64 -14.80 -13.15
CA ASN A 275 6.97 -14.18 -14.43
C ASN A 275 8.05 -13.09 -14.29
N CYS A 276 8.97 -13.27 -13.34
CA CYS A 276 10.04 -12.35 -12.99
C CYS A 276 10.83 -11.83 -14.19
N SER A 277 11.11 -12.71 -15.18
CA SER A 277 11.89 -12.34 -16.37
C SER A 277 11.15 -11.42 -17.35
N SER A 278 9.82 -11.30 -17.24
CA SER A 278 8.98 -10.52 -18.16
C SER A 278 8.46 -9.20 -17.56
N ILE A 279 8.74 -8.92 -16.30
CA ILE A 279 8.32 -7.66 -15.65
C ILE A 279 9.13 -6.51 -16.25
N ALA A 280 8.45 -5.55 -16.86
CA ALA A 280 9.09 -4.37 -17.45
C ALA A 280 9.78 -3.50 -16.38
N PRO A 281 10.82 -2.73 -16.73
CA PRO A 281 11.41 -1.74 -15.83
C PRO A 281 10.38 -0.73 -15.31
N GLY A 282 10.64 -0.18 -14.14
CA GLY A 282 9.81 0.83 -13.50
C GLY A 282 10.60 2.06 -13.05
N ASN A 283 10.02 2.84 -12.14
CA ASN A 283 10.63 4.04 -11.58
C ASN A 283 11.75 3.68 -10.59
N ALA A 284 12.67 4.59 -10.33
CA ALA A 284 13.61 4.45 -9.24
C ALA A 284 12.86 4.62 -7.90
N LEU A 285 13.19 3.80 -6.91
CA LEU A 285 12.64 3.86 -5.55
C LEU A 285 13.78 4.25 -4.60
N GLU A 286 14.27 5.47 -4.75
CA GLU A 286 15.37 5.99 -3.94
C GLU A 286 14.82 6.91 -2.85
N PRO A 287 15.35 6.84 -1.61
CA PRO A 287 14.98 7.78 -0.57
C PRO A 287 15.21 9.24 -1.01
N ILE A 288 14.30 10.12 -0.62
CA ILE A 288 14.44 11.55 -0.86
C ILE A 288 15.66 12.05 -0.07
N PRO A 289 16.58 12.81 -0.68
CA PRO A 289 17.66 13.46 0.07
C PRO A 289 17.12 14.37 1.17
N GLU A 290 17.70 14.29 2.36
CA GLU A 290 17.34 15.24 3.42
C GLU A 290 17.76 16.66 3.03
N PRO A 291 16.88 17.67 3.20
CA PRO A 291 17.16 19.07 2.83
C PRO A 291 18.19 19.74 3.75
#